data_2b7b7ff72e9358ce77120f8967151d0c
#
_entry.id   2b7b7ff72e9358ce77120f8967151d0c
#
_cell.length_a   1.000
_cell.length_b   1.000
_cell.length_c   1.000
_cell.angle_alpha   90.00
_cell.angle_beta   90.00
_cell.angle_gamma   90.00
#
_symmetry.space_group_name_H-M   'P 1'
#
loop_
_entity.id
_entity.type
_entity.pdbx_description
1 polymer ?
#
loop_
_entity_poly.entity_id
_entity_poly.type
_entity_poly.pdbx_seq_one_letter_code
_entity_poly.pdbx_strand_id
1 'polypeptide(L)'
;MKYYSTNHQASDASLEEAVVKGLASDKGLYMPEAIKPLSQEFYDQIENLSFQEIAYRVADAFFGEDVPAETLKQIVYDTLSFDVPAVKVKDNIYSLELFHGPTLAFKDVGGRFMARLLGYFIKKEGQKQVNVLVATSGDTGSAVANGFLGVEGIHVYVLYPKGKVSEIQEKQFATLGRNITALEVDGTFDDCQALVKNAFMDADLNAHMKLTSANSINVARFLPQAFYYFYAYAQLKKEGKADHLVVCVPSGNFGNITAGLFGKRMGLPVKRFIAANNRNDIFYQYLQTGKYNPRPSIATIANAMDVGDPSNFARVLALYGNSHAAITADISGATYTDEQIRETVGEVYRETGYLLDPHGACGYRALSEGLSPSETGIFLETAHPAKFLETVEGIIGDKVEIPAILQAFMKGTNQSVPMEKDFESFKGYLMKE
;
A
#
# COMPACT_ATOMS: atom_id res chain seq x y z
N MET A 1 -17.32 13.43 8.62
CA MET A 1 -16.04 14.06 8.20
C MET A 1 -16.11 14.40 6.71
N LYS A 2 -15.58 15.56 6.31
CA LYS A 2 -15.48 15.95 4.90
C LYS A 2 -14.09 15.66 4.35
N TYR A 3 -14.03 15.52 3.04
CA TYR A 3 -12.79 15.25 2.31
C TYR A 3 -12.63 16.29 1.20
N TYR A 4 -11.51 17.01 1.20
CA TYR A 4 -11.18 17.98 0.16
C TYR A 4 -10.24 17.39 -0.89
N SER A 5 -10.21 17.98 -2.08
CA SER A 5 -9.26 17.61 -3.14
C SER A 5 -7.91 18.31 -2.94
N THR A 6 -6.81 17.60 -3.15
CA THR A 6 -5.46 18.19 -3.14
C THR A 6 -5.27 19.28 -4.21
N ASN A 7 -6.10 19.31 -5.26
CA ASN A 7 -6.09 20.35 -6.29
C ASN A 7 -6.99 21.55 -5.96
N HIS A 8 -7.82 21.46 -4.90
CA HIS A 8 -8.68 22.55 -4.38
C HIS A 8 -9.65 23.17 -5.38
N GLN A 9 -10.02 22.46 -6.47
CA GLN A 9 -10.95 22.93 -7.48
C GLN A 9 -12.27 22.11 -7.50
N ALA A 10 -12.29 20.96 -6.84
CA ALA A 10 -13.50 20.17 -6.64
C ALA A 10 -14.17 20.56 -5.32
N SER A 11 -15.49 20.39 -5.24
CA SER A 11 -16.23 20.51 -3.97
C SER A 11 -15.83 19.40 -3.01
N ASP A 12 -15.94 19.70 -1.70
CA ASP A 12 -15.70 18.71 -0.67
C ASP A 12 -16.68 17.53 -0.81
N ALA A 13 -16.19 16.34 -0.52
CA ALA A 13 -16.93 15.09 -0.58
C ALA A 13 -17.21 14.52 0.81
N SER A 14 -18.27 13.74 0.94
CA SER A 14 -18.44 12.84 2.09
C SER A 14 -17.45 11.68 2.04
N LEU A 15 -17.29 10.94 3.13
CA LEU A 15 -16.50 9.71 3.12
C LEU A 15 -16.98 8.73 2.05
N GLU A 16 -18.29 8.52 1.99
CA GLU A 16 -18.90 7.63 1.01
C GLU A 16 -18.58 8.02 -0.43
N GLU A 17 -18.72 9.31 -0.77
CA GLU A 17 -18.35 9.83 -2.09
C GLU A 17 -16.87 9.65 -2.38
N ALA A 18 -15.98 9.94 -1.43
CA ALA A 18 -14.56 9.82 -1.60
C ALA A 18 -14.12 8.36 -1.85
N VAL A 19 -14.74 7.40 -1.14
CA VAL A 19 -14.46 5.97 -1.31
C VAL A 19 -15.03 5.44 -2.63
N VAL A 20 -16.27 5.79 -2.95
CA VAL A 20 -16.97 5.30 -4.15
C VAL A 20 -16.39 5.91 -5.43
N LYS A 21 -16.03 7.20 -5.42
CA LYS A 21 -15.42 7.86 -6.58
C LYS A 21 -13.92 7.55 -6.70
N GLY A 22 -13.22 7.42 -5.57
CA GLY A 22 -11.79 7.18 -5.51
C GLY A 22 -10.91 8.38 -5.85
N LEU A 23 -11.33 9.23 -6.78
CA LEU A 23 -10.62 10.40 -7.26
C LEU A 23 -11.57 11.59 -7.36
N ALA A 24 -11.10 12.79 -7.04
CA ALA A 24 -11.90 14.00 -7.16
C ALA A 24 -12.10 14.41 -8.64
N SER A 25 -13.16 15.18 -8.91
CA SER A 25 -13.50 15.61 -10.27
C SER A 25 -12.43 16.48 -10.94
N ASP A 26 -11.61 17.15 -10.15
CA ASP A 26 -10.47 17.96 -10.61
C ASP A 26 -9.16 17.14 -10.72
N LYS A 27 -9.25 15.81 -10.61
CA LYS A 27 -8.12 14.84 -10.63
C LYS A 27 -7.21 14.92 -9.39
N GLY A 28 -7.58 15.70 -8.38
CA GLY A 28 -6.89 15.71 -7.09
C GLY A 28 -7.24 14.51 -6.24
N LEU A 29 -6.40 14.23 -5.26
CA LEU A 29 -6.61 13.15 -4.30
C LEU A 29 -7.44 13.67 -3.12
N TYR A 30 -8.32 12.83 -2.60
CA TYR A 30 -9.09 13.18 -1.41
C TYR A 30 -8.21 13.13 -0.14
N MET A 31 -8.37 14.16 0.69
CA MET A 31 -7.75 14.31 2.00
C MET A 31 -8.82 14.61 3.05
N PRO A 32 -8.75 14.02 4.25
CA PRO A 32 -9.67 14.38 5.32
C PRO A 32 -9.47 15.85 5.73
N GLU A 33 -10.55 16.55 6.02
CA GLU A 33 -10.52 17.95 6.47
C GLU A 33 -9.76 18.17 7.78
N ALA A 34 -9.70 17.12 8.61
CA ALA A 34 -9.00 17.12 9.88
C ALA A 34 -8.38 15.76 10.17
N ILE A 35 -7.22 15.76 10.80
CA ILE A 35 -6.57 14.57 11.37
C ILE A 35 -6.68 14.71 12.88
N LYS A 36 -7.58 13.92 13.48
CA LYS A 36 -7.86 13.97 14.92
C LYS A 36 -6.75 13.31 15.72
N PRO A 37 -6.13 14.00 16.68
CA PRO A 37 -5.17 13.36 17.58
C PRO A 37 -5.89 12.34 18.47
N LEU A 38 -5.16 11.26 18.80
CA LEU A 38 -5.63 10.31 19.81
C LEU A 38 -5.22 10.79 21.21
N SER A 39 -5.95 10.31 22.23
CA SER A 39 -5.73 10.75 23.60
C SER A 39 -4.39 10.28 24.17
N GLN A 40 -3.85 11.00 25.13
CA GLN A 40 -2.65 10.57 25.85
C GLN A 40 -2.87 9.24 26.57
N GLU A 41 -4.05 9.00 27.14
CA GLU A 41 -4.43 7.74 27.77
C GLU A 41 -4.30 6.55 26.80
N PHE A 42 -4.69 6.73 25.52
CA PHE A 42 -4.52 5.72 24.50
C PHE A 42 -3.03 5.34 24.33
N TYR A 43 -2.14 6.32 24.24
CA TYR A 43 -0.70 6.07 24.10
C TYR A 43 -0.07 5.49 25.39
N ASP A 44 -0.56 5.88 26.54
CA ASP A 44 -0.06 5.37 27.83
C ASP A 44 -0.34 3.88 28.01
N GLN A 45 -1.39 3.36 27.36
CA GLN A 45 -1.83 1.97 27.50
C GLN A 45 -1.73 1.15 26.21
N ILE A 46 -1.20 1.71 25.14
CA ILE A 46 -1.25 1.09 23.80
C ILE A 46 -0.62 -0.32 23.77
N GLU A 47 0.42 -0.55 24.55
CA GLU A 47 1.10 -1.85 24.65
C GLU A 47 0.25 -2.97 25.24
N ASN A 48 -0.85 -2.62 25.89
CA ASN A 48 -1.80 -3.57 26.50
C ASN A 48 -2.99 -3.88 25.58
N LEU A 49 -3.11 -3.20 24.45
CA LEU A 49 -4.20 -3.37 23.49
C LEU A 49 -3.83 -4.38 22.39
N SER A 50 -4.82 -5.11 21.90
CA SER A 50 -4.63 -5.96 20.72
C SER A 50 -4.47 -5.12 19.45
N PHE A 51 -3.95 -5.72 18.38
CA PHE A 51 -3.84 -5.04 17.09
C PHE A 51 -5.20 -4.54 16.61
N GLN A 52 -6.25 -5.36 16.72
CA GLN A 52 -7.60 -4.97 16.31
C GLN A 52 -8.15 -3.80 17.13
N GLU A 53 -7.91 -3.78 18.44
CA GLU A 53 -8.35 -2.67 19.32
C GLU A 53 -7.64 -1.37 18.96
N ILE A 54 -6.33 -1.42 18.75
CA ILE A 54 -5.53 -0.28 18.29
C ILE A 54 -6.08 0.24 16.96
N ALA A 55 -6.24 -0.65 15.99
CA ALA A 55 -6.73 -0.32 14.67
C ALA A 55 -8.14 0.26 14.69
N TYR A 56 -9.03 -0.26 15.55
CA TYR A 56 -10.37 0.30 15.70
C TYR A 56 -10.33 1.76 16.21
N ARG A 57 -9.49 2.06 17.21
CA ARG A 57 -9.33 3.43 17.72
C ARG A 57 -8.82 4.38 16.63
N VAL A 58 -7.87 3.94 15.84
CA VAL A 58 -7.36 4.73 14.70
C VAL A 58 -8.43 4.89 13.63
N ALA A 59 -9.14 3.83 13.29
CA ALA A 59 -10.22 3.86 12.30
C ALA A 59 -11.37 4.78 12.74
N ASP A 60 -11.74 4.76 14.02
CA ASP A 60 -12.79 5.61 14.56
C ASP A 60 -12.49 7.11 14.38
N ALA A 61 -11.23 7.49 14.51
CA ALA A 61 -10.80 8.88 14.29
C ALA A 61 -11.03 9.37 12.85
N PHE A 62 -11.02 8.46 11.86
CA PHE A 62 -11.27 8.81 10.44
C PHE A 62 -12.69 8.51 9.99
N PHE A 63 -13.27 7.42 10.44
CA PHE A 63 -14.50 6.85 9.88
C PHE A 63 -15.68 6.82 10.85
N GLY A 64 -15.45 7.08 12.14
CA GLY A 64 -16.46 6.92 13.19
C GLY A 64 -17.65 7.88 13.10
N GLU A 65 -17.48 9.04 12.44
CA GLU A 65 -18.60 9.96 12.19
C GLU A 65 -19.54 9.46 11.09
N ASP A 66 -19.06 8.64 10.18
CA ASP A 66 -19.77 8.24 8.97
C ASP A 66 -20.24 6.78 8.99
N VAL A 67 -19.59 5.94 9.83
CA VAL A 67 -19.87 4.51 9.92
C VAL A 67 -20.27 4.17 11.35
N PRO A 68 -21.39 3.46 11.58
CA PRO A 68 -21.79 3.05 12.93
C PRO A 68 -20.68 2.24 13.62
N ALA A 69 -20.48 2.46 14.92
CA ALA A 69 -19.40 1.88 15.71
C ALA A 69 -19.28 0.35 15.56
N GLU A 70 -20.38 -0.38 15.69
CA GLU A 70 -20.39 -1.84 15.56
C GLU A 70 -20.01 -2.30 14.13
N THR A 71 -20.46 -1.59 13.11
CA THR A 71 -20.10 -1.88 11.72
C THR A 71 -18.63 -1.61 11.47
N LEU A 72 -18.10 -0.48 11.94
CA LEU A 72 -16.69 -0.14 11.78
C LEU A 72 -15.79 -1.14 12.52
N LYS A 73 -16.17 -1.52 13.73
CA LYS A 73 -15.48 -2.55 14.50
C LYS A 73 -15.45 -3.89 13.76
N GLN A 74 -16.57 -4.32 13.21
CA GLN A 74 -16.65 -5.55 12.40
C GLN A 74 -15.71 -5.47 11.18
N ILE A 75 -15.73 -4.35 10.45
CA ILE A 75 -14.86 -4.13 9.29
C ILE A 75 -13.39 -4.26 9.68
N VAL A 76 -12.98 -3.61 10.77
CA VAL A 76 -11.58 -3.63 11.26
C VAL A 76 -11.16 -5.03 11.69
N TYR A 77 -11.98 -5.71 12.50
CA TYR A 77 -11.66 -7.05 13.00
C TYR A 77 -11.61 -8.10 11.89
N ASP A 78 -12.51 -8.04 10.92
CA ASP A 78 -12.48 -8.93 9.75
C ASP A 78 -11.29 -8.63 8.83
N THR A 79 -10.88 -7.38 8.74
CA THR A 79 -9.70 -7.00 7.97
C THR A 79 -8.43 -7.58 8.56
N LEU A 80 -8.27 -7.49 9.90
CA LEU A 80 -7.05 -7.84 10.61
C LEU A 80 -7.14 -9.23 11.25
N SER A 81 -7.36 -10.25 10.43
CA SER A 81 -7.39 -11.65 10.84
C SER A 81 -5.99 -12.31 10.92
N PHE A 82 -4.94 -11.53 10.81
CA PHE A 82 -3.53 -11.97 10.84
C PHE A 82 -2.70 -10.98 11.65
N ASP A 83 -1.54 -11.44 12.13
CA ASP A 83 -0.62 -10.64 12.92
C ASP A 83 0.36 -9.84 12.04
N VAL A 84 0.97 -8.82 12.64
CA VAL A 84 2.00 -7.97 12.04
C VAL A 84 3.13 -7.83 13.07
N PRO A 85 3.96 -8.86 13.26
CA PRO A 85 4.96 -8.87 14.31
C PRO A 85 6.14 -7.93 14.01
N ALA A 86 6.64 -7.27 15.05
CA ALA A 86 7.93 -6.58 15.05
C ALA A 86 9.02 -7.59 15.46
N VAL A 87 9.92 -7.91 14.56
CA VAL A 87 10.96 -8.93 14.74
C VAL A 87 12.32 -8.27 14.76
N LYS A 88 13.11 -8.53 15.81
CA LYS A 88 14.48 -8.04 15.88
C LYS A 88 15.34 -8.74 14.83
N VAL A 89 16.03 -7.97 14.00
CA VAL A 89 16.95 -8.48 12.99
C VAL A 89 18.39 -8.41 13.47
N LYS A 90 18.84 -7.23 13.84
CA LYS A 90 20.22 -7.03 14.34
C LYS A 90 20.29 -5.73 15.15
N ASP A 91 21.03 -5.73 16.26
CA ASP A 91 21.25 -4.55 17.12
C ASP A 91 19.92 -3.86 17.48
N ASN A 92 19.73 -2.59 17.11
CA ASN A 92 18.52 -1.82 17.32
C ASN A 92 17.64 -1.75 16.08
N ILE A 93 17.76 -2.68 15.14
CA ILE A 93 17.01 -2.73 13.91
C ILE A 93 15.99 -3.87 13.96
N TYR A 94 14.72 -3.50 13.76
CA TYR A 94 13.56 -4.40 13.75
C TYR A 94 12.93 -4.42 12.35
N SER A 95 12.34 -5.55 11.99
CA SER A 95 11.47 -5.71 10.85
C SER A 95 10.03 -5.71 11.31
N LEU A 96 9.18 -4.88 10.70
CA LEU A 96 7.74 -5.02 10.83
C LEU A 96 7.25 -5.92 9.69
N GLU A 97 6.93 -7.16 10.02
CA GLU A 97 6.55 -8.16 9.03
C GLU A 97 5.09 -7.99 8.61
N LEU A 98 4.89 -7.35 7.47
CA LEU A 98 3.58 -7.04 6.89
C LEU A 98 3.07 -8.11 5.91
N PHE A 99 3.66 -9.28 5.94
CA PHE A 99 3.45 -10.34 4.95
C PHE A 99 2.74 -11.60 5.49
N HIS A 100 1.97 -11.47 6.55
CA HIS A 100 1.23 -12.60 7.15
C HIS A 100 -0.25 -12.64 6.76
N GLY A 101 -0.70 -11.73 5.92
CA GLY A 101 -2.05 -11.72 5.38
C GLY A 101 -2.23 -12.71 4.21
N PRO A 102 -3.45 -12.76 3.63
CA PRO A 102 -3.81 -13.77 2.62
C PRO A 102 -2.94 -13.79 1.37
N THR A 103 -2.40 -12.63 0.96
CA THR A 103 -1.54 -12.54 -0.23
C THR A 103 -0.07 -12.30 0.09
N LEU A 104 0.27 -12.32 1.38
CA LEU A 104 1.63 -12.17 1.89
C LEU A 104 2.30 -10.85 1.45
N ALA A 105 1.53 -9.76 1.46
CA ALA A 105 2.00 -8.39 1.24
C ALA A 105 1.26 -7.40 2.14
N PHE A 106 1.89 -6.26 2.43
CA PHE A 106 1.32 -5.21 3.28
C PHE A 106 -0.02 -4.68 2.77
N LYS A 107 -0.25 -4.79 1.48
CA LYS A 107 -1.45 -4.30 0.79
C LYS A 107 -2.73 -5.06 1.17
N ASP A 108 -2.60 -6.21 1.83
CA ASP A 108 -3.75 -6.95 2.36
C ASP A 108 -4.57 -6.11 3.34
N VAL A 109 -3.94 -5.29 4.17
CA VAL A 109 -4.64 -4.42 5.12
C VAL A 109 -5.56 -3.45 4.39
N GLY A 110 -5.01 -2.66 3.47
CA GLY A 110 -5.79 -1.67 2.70
C GLY A 110 -6.80 -2.30 1.75
N GLY A 111 -6.43 -3.38 1.06
CA GLY A 111 -7.32 -4.08 0.13
C GLY A 111 -8.54 -4.70 0.82
N ARG A 112 -8.33 -5.38 1.92
CA ARG A 112 -9.41 -6.00 2.72
C ARG A 112 -10.30 -4.96 3.39
N PHE A 113 -9.72 -3.90 3.94
CA PHE A 113 -10.48 -2.81 4.55
C PHE A 113 -11.37 -2.09 3.52
N MET A 114 -10.80 -1.70 2.39
CA MET A 114 -11.56 -1.04 1.33
C MET A 114 -12.71 -1.91 0.83
N ALA A 115 -12.47 -3.21 0.63
CA ALA A 115 -13.49 -4.14 0.15
C ALA A 115 -14.71 -4.16 1.09
N ARG A 116 -14.47 -4.19 2.39
CA ARG A 116 -15.53 -4.22 3.40
C ARG A 116 -16.25 -2.88 3.53
N LEU A 117 -15.51 -1.79 3.52
CA LEU A 117 -16.10 -0.45 3.60
C LEU A 117 -16.92 -0.11 2.36
N LEU A 118 -16.39 -0.38 1.17
CA LEU A 118 -17.10 -0.17 -0.09
C LEU A 118 -18.34 -1.05 -0.17
N GLY A 119 -18.24 -2.32 0.22
CA GLY A 119 -19.38 -3.23 0.29
C GLY A 119 -20.49 -2.74 1.23
N TYR A 120 -20.12 -2.16 2.38
CA TYR A 120 -21.06 -1.52 3.30
C TYR A 120 -21.82 -0.35 2.63
N PHE A 121 -21.13 0.55 1.97
CA PHE A 121 -21.77 1.69 1.30
C PHE A 121 -22.67 1.27 0.14
N ILE A 122 -22.24 0.31 -0.67
CA ILE A 122 -23.05 -0.21 -1.78
C ILE A 122 -24.35 -0.82 -1.26
N LYS A 123 -24.27 -1.64 -0.21
CA LYS A 123 -25.45 -2.27 0.40
C LYS A 123 -26.39 -1.24 1.02
N LYS A 124 -25.84 -0.21 1.68
CA LYS A 124 -26.61 0.88 2.29
C LYS A 124 -27.39 1.68 1.27
N GLU A 125 -26.81 1.98 0.11
CA GLU A 125 -27.46 2.75 -0.96
C GLU A 125 -28.35 1.92 -1.89
N GLY A 126 -28.31 0.59 -1.79
CA GLY A 126 -29.03 -0.31 -2.70
C GLY A 126 -28.54 -0.23 -4.15
N GLN A 127 -27.28 0.08 -4.35
CA GLN A 127 -26.67 0.18 -5.68
C GLN A 127 -26.54 -1.20 -6.33
N LYS A 128 -26.73 -1.26 -7.66
CA LYS A 128 -26.75 -2.53 -8.38
C LYS A 128 -25.36 -3.16 -8.49
N GLN A 129 -24.35 -2.41 -8.92
CA GLN A 129 -22.97 -2.88 -9.07
C GLN A 129 -22.00 -1.72 -9.17
N VAL A 130 -20.83 -1.91 -8.58
CA VAL A 130 -19.65 -1.04 -8.75
C VAL A 130 -18.53 -1.85 -9.37
N ASN A 131 -17.86 -1.29 -10.36
CA ASN A 131 -16.75 -1.91 -11.05
C ASN A 131 -15.45 -1.27 -10.59
N VAL A 132 -14.58 -2.08 -9.99
CA VAL A 132 -13.27 -1.66 -9.50
C VAL A 132 -12.23 -1.91 -10.58
N LEU A 133 -11.56 -0.86 -11.00
CA LEU A 133 -10.41 -0.96 -11.89
C LEU A 133 -9.12 -0.82 -11.09
N VAL A 134 -8.18 -1.73 -11.30
CA VAL A 134 -6.87 -1.69 -10.65
C VAL A 134 -5.77 -2.04 -11.64
N ALA A 135 -4.83 -1.11 -11.85
CA ALA A 135 -3.58 -1.40 -12.53
C ALA A 135 -2.56 -1.91 -11.51
N THR A 136 -1.83 -2.96 -11.85
CA THR A 136 -0.90 -3.59 -10.91
C THR A 136 0.43 -3.97 -11.54
N SER A 137 1.49 -3.88 -10.75
CA SER A 137 2.79 -4.50 -11.00
C SER A 137 2.96 -5.83 -10.25
N GLY A 138 1.88 -6.31 -9.57
CA GLY A 138 1.84 -7.59 -8.87
C GLY A 138 1.06 -7.55 -7.56
N ASP A 139 1.62 -7.06 -6.47
CA ASP A 139 1.05 -7.15 -5.12
C ASP A 139 -0.26 -6.38 -4.93
N THR A 140 -0.41 -5.23 -5.57
CA THR A 140 -1.66 -4.47 -5.48
C THR A 140 -2.83 -5.26 -6.06
N GLY A 141 -2.66 -5.83 -7.25
CA GLY A 141 -3.67 -6.69 -7.88
C GLY A 141 -3.98 -7.92 -7.04
N SER A 142 -2.97 -8.57 -6.49
CA SER A 142 -3.13 -9.72 -5.60
C SER A 142 -3.98 -9.37 -4.37
N ALA A 143 -3.63 -8.31 -3.66
CA ALA A 143 -4.32 -7.90 -2.44
C ALA A 143 -5.76 -7.43 -2.72
N VAL A 144 -5.97 -6.64 -3.78
CA VAL A 144 -7.29 -6.16 -4.18
C VAL A 144 -8.18 -7.32 -4.61
N ALA A 145 -7.72 -8.16 -5.53
CA ALA A 145 -8.50 -9.29 -6.01
C ALA A 145 -8.92 -10.22 -4.87
N ASN A 146 -8.01 -10.57 -3.97
CA ASN A 146 -8.32 -11.43 -2.83
C ASN A 146 -9.22 -10.73 -1.80
N GLY A 147 -9.01 -9.45 -1.54
CA GLY A 147 -9.83 -8.68 -0.61
C GLY A 147 -11.27 -8.52 -1.07
N PHE A 148 -11.50 -8.36 -2.36
CA PHE A 148 -12.83 -8.20 -2.97
C PHE A 148 -13.49 -9.51 -3.42
N LEU A 149 -12.78 -10.63 -3.38
CA LEU A 149 -13.31 -11.91 -3.84
C LEU A 149 -14.62 -12.27 -3.13
N GLY A 150 -15.69 -12.40 -3.91
CA GLY A 150 -17.02 -12.77 -3.41
C GLY A 150 -17.77 -11.64 -2.72
N VAL A 151 -17.30 -10.41 -2.73
CA VAL A 151 -18.05 -9.25 -2.22
C VAL A 151 -19.20 -8.94 -3.16
N GLU A 152 -20.42 -9.00 -2.64
CA GLU A 152 -21.63 -8.76 -3.41
C GLU A 152 -21.70 -7.33 -3.92
N GLY A 153 -22.16 -7.15 -5.15
CA GLY A 153 -22.30 -5.84 -5.80
C GLY A 153 -21.00 -5.23 -6.30
N ILE A 154 -19.89 -5.97 -6.27
CA ILE A 154 -18.58 -5.50 -6.76
C ILE A 154 -18.02 -6.47 -7.78
N HIS A 155 -17.58 -5.94 -8.93
CA HIS A 155 -16.74 -6.65 -9.90
C HIS A 155 -15.38 -5.97 -9.97
N VAL A 156 -14.30 -6.74 -10.05
CA VAL A 156 -12.91 -6.22 -10.09
C VAL A 156 -12.25 -6.61 -11.40
N TYR A 157 -11.72 -5.62 -12.09
CA TYR A 157 -10.84 -5.80 -13.26
C TYR A 157 -9.41 -5.47 -12.88
N VAL A 158 -8.55 -6.46 -12.95
CA VAL A 158 -7.11 -6.34 -12.63
C VAL A 158 -6.33 -6.27 -13.94
N LEU A 159 -5.76 -5.10 -14.23
CA LEU A 159 -4.94 -4.89 -15.43
C LEU A 159 -3.46 -5.05 -15.05
N TYR A 160 -2.76 -5.95 -15.72
CA TYR A 160 -1.35 -6.20 -15.46
C TYR A 160 -0.56 -6.36 -16.76
N PRO A 161 0.73 -5.96 -16.80
CA PRO A 161 1.55 -6.04 -17.98
C PRO A 161 2.02 -7.48 -18.22
N LYS A 162 1.79 -7.99 -19.41
CA LYS A 162 2.16 -9.33 -19.84
C LYS A 162 3.63 -9.63 -19.61
N GLY A 163 3.92 -10.72 -18.89
CA GLY A 163 5.29 -11.18 -18.64
C GLY A 163 6.13 -10.26 -17.74
N LYS A 164 5.52 -9.27 -17.07
CA LYS A 164 6.20 -8.28 -16.23
C LYS A 164 5.92 -8.43 -14.73
N VAL A 165 5.08 -9.36 -14.34
CA VAL A 165 4.81 -9.74 -12.94
C VAL A 165 5.38 -11.12 -12.68
N SER A 166 5.73 -11.45 -11.42
CA SER A 166 6.19 -12.79 -11.10
C SER A 166 5.08 -13.81 -11.27
N GLU A 167 5.42 -15.07 -11.56
CA GLU A 167 4.43 -16.14 -11.71
C GLU A 167 3.54 -16.28 -10.46
N ILE A 168 4.14 -16.18 -9.27
CA ILE A 168 3.41 -16.26 -8.00
C ILE A 168 2.42 -15.10 -7.87
N GLN A 169 2.82 -13.88 -8.19
CA GLN A 169 1.93 -12.72 -8.14
C GLN A 169 0.77 -12.85 -9.13
N GLU A 170 1.06 -13.27 -10.36
CA GLU A 170 0.03 -13.48 -11.38
C GLU A 170 -0.99 -14.53 -10.94
N LYS A 171 -0.55 -15.66 -10.42
CA LYS A 171 -1.42 -16.72 -9.91
C LYS A 171 -2.35 -16.25 -8.77
N GLN A 172 -1.95 -15.26 -7.98
CA GLN A 172 -2.74 -14.74 -6.89
C GLN A 172 -3.99 -13.96 -7.34
N PHE A 173 -4.06 -13.46 -8.56
CA PHE A 173 -5.24 -12.77 -9.09
C PHE A 173 -5.81 -13.41 -10.35
N ALA A 174 -4.99 -14.04 -11.18
CA ALA A 174 -5.43 -14.59 -12.47
C ALA A 174 -6.15 -15.93 -12.37
N THR A 175 -6.15 -16.57 -11.21
CA THR A 175 -6.77 -17.89 -10.99
C THR A 175 -8.10 -17.85 -10.26
N LEU A 176 -8.55 -16.67 -9.81
CA LEU A 176 -9.67 -16.53 -8.89
C LEU A 176 -11.05 -16.70 -9.55
N GLY A 177 -11.25 -16.11 -10.74
CA GLY A 177 -12.56 -16.09 -11.38
C GLY A 177 -13.64 -15.39 -10.54
N ARG A 178 -14.88 -15.84 -10.63
CA ARG A 178 -16.04 -15.26 -9.94
C ARG A 178 -16.21 -13.78 -10.30
N ASN A 179 -16.18 -12.88 -9.33
CA ASN A 179 -16.27 -11.44 -9.51
C ASN A 179 -14.91 -10.75 -9.79
N ILE A 180 -13.89 -11.54 -10.13
CA ILE A 180 -12.55 -11.03 -10.47
C ILE A 180 -12.21 -11.40 -11.90
N THR A 181 -11.87 -10.41 -12.71
CA THR A 181 -11.38 -10.58 -14.08
C THR A 181 -9.97 -10.01 -14.19
N ALA A 182 -9.00 -10.86 -14.55
CA ALA A 182 -7.64 -10.44 -14.82
C ALA A 182 -7.48 -10.15 -16.32
N LEU A 183 -6.96 -8.97 -16.64
CA LEU A 183 -6.70 -8.52 -18.01
C LEU A 183 -5.20 -8.44 -18.24
N GLU A 184 -4.69 -9.34 -19.07
CA GLU A 184 -3.27 -9.41 -19.43
C GLU A 184 -3.01 -8.42 -20.59
N VAL A 185 -2.44 -7.26 -20.26
CA VAL A 185 -2.21 -6.18 -21.21
C VAL A 185 -0.88 -6.39 -21.94
N ASP A 186 -0.93 -6.35 -23.27
CA ASP A 186 0.29 -6.39 -24.10
C ASP A 186 0.99 -5.02 -24.11
N GLY A 187 1.62 -4.70 -22.99
CA GLY A 187 2.22 -3.39 -22.75
C GLY A 187 3.03 -3.34 -21.46
N THR A 188 3.17 -2.14 -20.93
CA THR A 188 3.87 -1.84 -19.68
C THR A 188 2.89 -1.57 -18.54
N PHE A 189 3.41 -1.43 -17.31
CA PHE A 189 2.60 -0.99 -16.18
C PHE A 189 2.03 0.42 -16.41
N ASP A 190 2.80 1.32 -17.03
CA ASP A 190 2.33 2.66 -17.38
C ASP A 190 1.16 2.60 -18.39
N ASP A 191 1.18 1.65 -19.34
CA ASP A 191 0.06 1.41 -20.24
C ASP A 191 -1.18 0.95 -19.48
N CYS A 192 -1.04 0.06 -18.51
CA CYS A 192 -2.15 -0.37 -17.65
C CYS A 192 -2.74 0.81 -16.86
N GLN A 193 -1.90 1.66 -16.29
CA GLN A 193 -2.35 2.86 -15.58
C GLN A 193 -3.05 3.85 -16.51
N ALA A 194 -2.56 4.01 -17.73
CA ALA A 194 -3.18 4.88 -18.73
C ALA A 194 -4.58 4.39 -19.13
N LEU A 195 -4.75 3.08 -19.32
CA LEU A 195 -6.07 2.49 -19.60
C LEU A 195 -7.07 2.78 -18.46
N VAL A 196 -6.68 2.58 -17.21
CA VAL A 196 -7.53 2.87 -16.05
C VAL A 196 -7.86 4.37 -15.99
N LYS A 197 -6.88 5.23 -16.16
CA LYS A 197 -7.05 6.69 -16.15
C LYS A 197 -8.02 7.16 -17.23
N ASN A 198 -7.85 6.64 -18.45
CA ASN A 198 -8.72 6.96 -19.58
C ASN A 198 -10.16 6.48 -19.36
N ALA A 199 -10.35 5.33 -18.72
CA ALA A 199 -11.68 4.84 -18.36
C ALA A 199 -12.42 5.80 -17.41
N PHE A 200 -11.73 6.35 -16.41
CA PHE A 200 -12.32 7.35 -15.50
C PHE A 200 -12.67 8.67 -16.21
N MET A 201 -12.02 8.98 -17.31
CA MET A 201 -12.26 10.21 -18.08
C MET A 201 -13.29 10.02 -19.21
N ASP A 202 -13.64 8.78 -19.53
CA ASP A 202 -14.55 8.49 -20.65
C ASP A 202 -16.01 8.62 -20.22
N ALA A 203 -16.72 9.56 -20.85
CA ALA A 203 -18.11 9.86 -20.51
C ALA A 203 -19.08 8.69 -20.79
N ASP A 204 -18.85 7.95 -21.90
CA ASP A 204 -19.73 6.84 -22.28
C ASP A 204 -19.59 5.68 -21.30
N LEU A 205 -18.35 5.33 -20.90
CA LEU A 205 -18.10 4.30 -19.90
C LEU A 205 -18.74 4.68 -18.54
N ASN A 206 -18.56 5.92 -18.09
CA ASN A 206 -19.13 6.37 -16.82
C ASN A 206 -20.65 6.50 -16.85
N ALA A 207 -21.26 6.63 -18.02
CA ALA A 207 -22.71 6.52 -18.19
C ALA A 207 -23.20 5.06 -18.20
N HIS A 208 -22.36 4.14 -18.71
CA HIS A 208 -22.68 2.71 -18.81
C HIS A 208 -22.51 1.97 -17.49
N MET A 209 -21.40 2.20 -16.78
CA MET A 209 -21.07 1.51 -15.53
C MET A 209 -20.46 2.44 -14.48
N LYS A 210 -20.69 2.12 -13.22
CA LYS A 210 -20.09 2.85 -12.10
C LYS A 210 -18.67 2.35 -11.86
N LEU A 211 -17.68 3.23 -12.01
CA LEU A 211 -16.27 2.92 -11.88
C LEU A 211 -15.68 3.49 -10.60
N THR A 212 -14.78 2.73 -9.96
CA THR A 212 -13.91 3.21 -8.89
C THR A 212 -12.52 2.61 -9.00
N SER A 213 -11.54 3.25 -8.35
CA SER A 213 -10.15 2.75 -8.30
C SER A 213 -9.86 2.15 -6.95
N ALA A 214 -9.20 1.00 -6.93
CA ALA A 214 -8.66 0.39 -5.72
C ALA A 214 -7.13 0.59 -5.57
N ASN A 215 -6.52 1.48 -6.32
CA ASN A 215 -5.13 1.88 -6.12
C ASN A 215 -4.96 2.75 -4.86
N SER A 216 -3.73 3.04 -4.48
CA SER A 216 -3.40 3.80 -3.25
C SER A 216 -3.88 5.25 -3.23
N ILE A 217 -4.43 5.74 -4.35
CA ILE A 217 -5.11 7.04 -4.42
C ILE A 217 -6.43 7.06 -3.65
N ASN A 218 -7.10 5.92 -3.49
CA ASN A 218 -8.35 5.83 -2.76
C ASN A 218 -8.12 5.93 -1.24
N VAL A 219 -8.88 6.78 -0.54
CA VAL A 219 -8.75 6.99 0.91
C VAL A 219 -8.96 5.71 1.72
N ALA A 220 -9.84 4.81 1.28
CA ALA A 220 -10.09 3.54 1.93
C ALA A 220 -8.92 2.54 1.77
N ARG A 221 -8.00 2.78 0.84
CA ARG A 221 -6.81 1.97 0.63
C ARG A 221 -5.62 2.45 1.45
N PHE A 222 -5.35 3.75 1.53
CA PHE A 222 -4.15 4.23 2.21
C PHE A 222 -4.35 4.49 3.70
N LEU A 223 -5.49 5.04 4.14
CA LEU A 223 -5.72 5.36 5.55
C LEU A 223 -5.57 4.15 6.49
N PRO A 224 -6.11 2.96 6.16
CA PRO A 224 -5.95 1.79 7.02
C PRO A 224 -4.50 1.34 7.21
N GLN A 225 -3.60 1.72 6.34
CA GLN A 225 -2.17 1.43 6.51
C GLN A 225 -1.57 2.13 7.73
N ALA A 226 -2.22 3.14 8.28
CA ALA A 226 -1.82 3.75 9.55
C ALA A 226 -1.86 2.74 10.71
N PHE A 227 -2.77 1.77 10.68
CA PHE A 227 -3.01 0.83 11.78
C PHE A 227 -1.73 0.13 12.25
N TYR A 228 -0.94 -0.40 11.34
CA TYR A 228 0.23 -1.18 11.72
C TYR A 228 1.41 -0.33 12.22
N TYR A 229 1.44 0.96 11.94
CA TYR A 229 2.44 1.86 12.54
C TYR A 229 2.20 2.02 14.04
N PHE A 230 0.94 2.15 14.47
CA PHE A 230 0.58 2.20 15.87
C PHE A 230 0.88 0.86 16.58
N TYR A 231 0.61 -0.25 15.92
CA TYR A 231 0.90 -1.57 16.46
C TYR A 231 2.41 -1.84 16.56
N ALA A 232 3.19 -1.37 15.61
CA ALA A 232 4.66 -1.42 15.68
C ALA A 232 5.17 -0.68 16.92
N TYR A 233 4.68 0.54 17.13
CA TYR A 233 5.01 1.31 18.32
C TYR A 233 4.62 0.59 19.62
N ALA A 234 3.42 0.03 19.68
CA ALA A 234 2.95 -0.72 20.85
C ALA A 234 3.85 -1.90 21.19
N GLN A 235 4.25 -2.68 20.20
CA GLN A 235 5.14 -3.83 20.38
C GLN A 235 6.52 -3.39 20.90
N LEU A 236 7.10 -2.36 20.30
CA LEU A 236 8.41 -1.84 20.72
C LEU A 236 8.34 -1.18 22.11
N LYS A 237 7.26 -0.50 22.44
CA LYS A 237 7.03 0.06 23.77
C LYS A 237 6.99 -1.03 24.83
N LYS A 238 6.33 -2.15 24.56
CA LYS A 238 6.29 -3.31 25.46
C LYS A 238 7.68 -3.88 25.76
N GLU A 239 8.60 -3.77 24.82
CA GLU A 239 10.00 -4.20 24.96
C GLU A 239 10.92 -3.10 25.52
N GLY A 240 10.40 -1.90 25.81
CA GLY A 240 11.22 -0.75 26.22
C GLY A 240 12.11 -0.19 25.11
N LYS A 241 11.70 -0.34 23.84
CA LYS A 241 12.45 0.02 22.62
C LYS A 241 11.79 1.11 21.78
N ALA A 242 10.76 1.78 22.30
CA ALA A 242 10.01 2.79 21.54
C ALA A 242 10.60 4.21 21.62
N ASP A 243 11.56 4.44 22.50
CA ASP A 243 12.20 5.74 22.62
C ASP A 243 13.04 6.05 21.37
N HIS A 244 12.91 7.28 20.86
CA HIS A 244 13.61 7.73 19.66
C HIS A 244 13.40 6.78 18.44
N LEU A 245 12.15 6.37 18.23
CA LEU A 245 11.79 5.46 17.14
C LEU A 245 11.96 6.13 15.77
N VAL A 246 12.71 5.46 14.90
CA VAL A 246 12.87 5.79 13.47
C VAL A 246 12.16 4.74 12.65
N VAL A 247 11.27 5.16 11.77
CA VAL A 247 10.54 4.25 10.87
C VAL A 247 11.04 4.42 9.44
N CYS A 248 11.52 3.33 8.86
CA CYS A 248 11.95 3.31 7.46
C CYS A 248 10.93 2.60 6.58
N VAL A 249 10.46 3.27 5.53
CA VAL A 249 9.43 2.76 4.64
C VAL A 249 9.97 2.62 3.22
N PRO A 250 10.07 1.39 2.69
CA PRO A 250 10.27 1.18 1.26
C PRO A 250 9.11 1.81 0.49
N SER A 251 9.38 2.74 -0.40
CA SER A 251 8.35 3.63 -0.94
C SER A 251 8.35 3.69 -2.46
N GLY A 252 7.20 3.34 -3.05
CA GLY A 252 6.90 3.50 -4.48
C GLY A 252 5.90 4.62 -4.72
N ASN A 253 4.61 4.36 -4.54
CA ASN A 253 3.53 5.36 -4.66
C ASN A 253 3.33 6.24 -3.42
N PHE A 254 4.06 6.00 -2.35
CA PHE A 254 4.04 6.77 -1.10
C PHE A 254 2.75 6.72 -0.29
N GLY A 255 1.82 5.84 -0.62
CA GLY A 255 0.61 5.63 0.19
C GLY A 255 0.94 5.12 1.59
N ASN A 256 1.86 4.18 1.69
CA ASN A 256 2.28 3.57 2.95
C ASN A 256 2.90 4.60 3.91
N ILE A 257 3.95 5.30 3.49
CA ILE A 257 4.59 6.32 4.33
C ILE A 257 3.64 7.47 4.67
N THR A 258 2.77 7.88 3.75
CA THR A 258 1.76 8.90 4.00
C THR A 258 0.84 8.51 5.16
N ALA A 259 0.41 7.25 5.23
CA ALA A 259 -0.37 6.74 6.35
C ALA A 259 0.41 6.81 7.68
N GLY A 260 1.71 6.51 7.65
CA GLY A 260 2.59 6.68 8.82
C GLY A 260 2.72 8.13 9.27
N LEU A 261 2.81 9.06 8.33
CA LEU A 261 2.83 10.50 8.60
C LEU A 261 1.52 10.99 9.22
N PHE A 262 0.39 10.45 8.78
CA PHE A 262 -0.91 10.68 9.43
C PHE A 262 -0.88 10.20 10.88
N GLY A 263 -0.32 9.02 11.14
CA GLY A 263 -0.12 8.50 12.50
C GLY A 263 0.68 9.49 13.37
N LYS A 264 1.76 10.04 12.84
CA LYS A 264 2.54 11.06 13.55
C LYS A 264 1.70 12.31 13.88
N ARG A 265 0.85 12.77 12.96
CA ARG A 265 -0.09 13.87 13.19
C ARG A 265 -1.16 13.54 14.23
N MET A 266 -1.48 12.25 14.40
CA MET A 266 -2.39 11.77 15.44
C MET A 266 -1.73 11.66 16.83
N GLY A 267 -0.44 11.94 16.94
CA GLY A 267 0.34 11.90 18.16
C GLY A 267 1.24 10.67 18.32
N LEU A 268 1.31 9.80 17.32
CA LEU A 268 2.19 8.62 17.36
C LEU A 268 3.65 9.07 17.56
N PRO A 269 4.33 8.59 18.64
CA PRO A 269 5.67 9.05 18.97
C PRO A 269 6.76 8.46 18.07
N VAL A 270 6.80 8.91 16.84
CA VAL A 270 7.87 8.62 15.86
C VAL A 270 8.78 9.83 15.76
N LYS A 271 10.06 9.63 16.00
CA LYS A 271 11.05 10.71 15.93
C LYS A 271 11.20 11.25 14.52
N ARG A 272 11.37 10.35 13.56
CA ARG A 272 11.53 10.69 12.13
C ARG A 272 11.24 9.48 11.25
N PHE A 273 11.05 9.76 9.97
CA PHE A 273 10.87 8.75 8.93
C PHE A 273 12.05 8.74 7.97
N ILE A 274 12.30 7.56 7.38
CA ILE A 274 13.19 7.42 6.23
C ILE A 274 12.37 6.84 5.08
N ALA A 275 12.33 7.53 3.94
CA ALA A 275 11.77 7.01 2.71
C ALA A 275 12.89 6.31 1.92
N ALA A 276 12.84 5.00 1.83
CA ALA A 276 13.81 4.22 1.07
C ALA A 276 13.30 3.99 -0.36
N ASN A 277 14.12 4.33 -1.35
CA ASN A 277 13.85 4.13 -2.77
C ASN A 277 14.82 3.11 -3.37
N ASN A 278 14.42 2.50 -4.48
CA ASN A 278 15.34 1.92 -5.44
C ASN A 278 15.86 3.01 -6.40
N ARG A 279 16.32 2.66 -7.60
CA ARG A 279 16.80 3.63 -8.60
C ARG A 279 15.73 4.60 -9.10
N ASN A 280 14.46 4.35 -8.82
CA ASN A 280 13.35 5.27 -9.06
C ASN A 280 13.25 6.25 -7.88
N ASP A 281 14.18 7.17 -7.81
CA ASP A 281 14.49 8.00 -6.65
C ASP A 281 13.97 9.44 -6.74
N ILE A 282 12.82 9.63 -7.40
CA ILE A 282 12.21 10.95 -7.62
C ILE A 282 12.01 11.71 -6.31
N PHE A 283 11.51 11.04 -5.27
CA PHE A 283 11.30 11.66 -3.97
C PHE A 283 12.63 11.95 -3.25
N TYR A 284 13.61 11.05 -3.34
CA TYR A 284 14.95 11.31 -2.82
C TYR A 284 15.56 12.56 -3.43
N GLN A 285 15.49 12.73 -4.75
CA GLN A 285 15.95 13.93 -5.43
C GLN A 285 15.20 15.17 -4.99
N TYR A 286 13.89 15.07 -4.77
CA TYR A 286 13.09 16.17 -4.22
C TYR A 286 13.59 16.57 -2.82
N LEU A 287 13.87 15.61 -1.94
CA LEU A 287 14.41 15.92 -0.61
C LEU A 287 15.73 16.67 -0.69
N GLN A 288 16.61 16.31 -1.63
CA GLN A 288 17.92 16.95 -1.82
C GLN A 288 17.83 18.33 -2.45
N THR A 289 16.91 18.55 -3.38
CA THR A 289 16.92 19.74 -4.27
C THR A 289 15.72 20.66 -4.08
N GLY A 290 14.65 20.21 -3.45
CA GLY A 290 13.37 20.93 -3.40
C GLY A 290 12.60 20.92 -4.71
N LYS A 291 13.08 20.20 -5.74
CA LYS A 291 12.45 20.12 -7.06
C LYS A 291 11.89 18.72 -7.29
N TYR A 292 10.62 18.64 -7.64
CA TYR A 292 9.95 17.41 -8.00
C TYR A 292 9.93 17.22 -9.52
N ASN A 293 10.70 16.25 -10.00
CA ASN A 293 10.88 15.97 -11.43
C ASN A 293 10.48 14.52 -11.74
N PRO A 294 9.20 14.24 -12.01
CA PRO A 294 8.77 12.91 -12.46
C PRO A 294 9.49 12.49 -13.74
N ARG A 295 9.77 11.21 -13.85
CA ARG A 295 10.40 10.62 -15.04
C ARG A 295 9.90 9.19 -15.25
N PRO A 296 10.08 8.60 -16.46
CA PRO A 296 9.74 7.21 -16.69
C PRO A 296 10.44 6.28 -15.69
N SER A 297 9.73 5.28 -15.18
CA SER A 297 10.28 4.30 -14.25
C SER A 297 11.31 3.38 -14.93
N ILE A 298 12.25 2.92 -14.13
CA ILE A 298 13.28 1.95 -14.51
C ILE A 298 12.97 0.64 -13.80
N ALA A 299 13.00 -0.49 -14.51
CA ALA A 299 12.80 -1.80 -13.93
C ALA A 299 13.92 -2.18 -12.96
N THR A 300 13.57 -2.66 -11.76
CA THR A 300 14.50 -3.11 -10.72
C THR A 300 14.03 -4.43 -10.11
N ILE A 301 14.88 -5.05 -9.28
CA ILE A 301 14.53 -6.25 -8.53
C ILE A 301 13.55 -5.98 -7.38
N ALA A 302 13.39 -4.71 -6.96
CA ALA A 302 12.39 -4.27 -6.00
C ALA A 302 11.22 -3.60 -6.75
N ASN A 303 10.54 -4.37 -7.59
CA ASN A 303 9.65 -3.89 -8.65
C ASN A 303 8.42 -3.10 -8.18
N ALA A 304 7.94 -3.32 -6.96
CA ALA A 304 6.81 -2.55 -6.42
C ALA A 304 7.14 -1.07 -6.17
N MET A 305 8.43 -0.72 -6.17
CA MET A 305 8.93 0.66 -6.07
C MET A 305 9.36 1.24 -7.43
N ASP A 306 9.10 0.56 -8.54
CA ASP A 306 9.35 1.05 -9.90
C ASP A 306 8.30 2.07 -10.31
N VAL A 307 8.35 3.23 -9.69
CA VAL A 307 7.38 4.32 -9.84
C VAL A 307 8.11 5.62 -10.16
N GLY A 308 7.80 6.18 -11.33
CA GLY A 308 8.42 7.41 -11.83
C GLY A 308 7.68 8.70 -11.43
N ASP A 309 6.46 8.58 -10.94
CA ASP A 309 5.60 9.70 -10.49
C ASP A 309 4.73 9.23 -9.31
N PRO A 310 5.25 9.28 -8.07
CA PRO A 310 4.53 8.83 -6.89
C PRO A 310 3.20 9.56 -6.69
N SER A 311 2.07 8.87 -6.83
CA SER A 311 0.72 9.45 -6.77
C SER A 311 0.45 10.19 -5.45
N ASN A 312 0.93 9.63 -4.32
CA ASN A 312 0.68 10.20 -3.00
C ASN A 312 1.64 11.35 -2.63
N PHE A 313 2.54 11.75 -3.50
CA PHE A 313 3.36 12.95 -3.28
C PHE A 313 2.48 14.18 -3.04
N ALA A 314 1.37 14.31 -3.76
CA ALA A 314 0.38 15.36 -3.54
C ALA A 314 -0.17 15.38 -2.11
N ARG A 315 -0.38 14.22 -1.49
CA ARG A 315 -0.82 14.11 -0.09
C ARG A 315 0.28 14.51 0.89
N VAL A 316 1.52 14.14 0.62
CA VAL A 316 2.67 14.58 1.43
C VAL A 316 2.78 16.12 1.40
N LEU A 317 2.69 16.72 0.21
CA LEU A 317 2.69 18.18 0.08
C LEU A 317 1.54 18.82 0.85
N ALA A 318 0.32 18.31 0.70
CA ALA A 318 -0.85 18.83 1.41
C ALA A 318 -0.67 18.76 2.93
N LEU A 319 -0.14 17.65 3.43
CA LEU A 319 0.09 17.43 4.87
C LEU A 319 1.07 18.43 5.47
N TYR A 320 2.05 18.88 4.70
CA TYR A 320 3.10 19.80 5.14
C TYR A 320 2.94 21.23 4.59
N GLY A 321 1.76 21.58 4.04
CA GLY A 321 1.50 22.91 3.50
C GLY A 321 2.47 23.31 2.39
N ASN A 322 2.89 22.36 1.56
CA ASN A 322 3.87 22.54 0.48
C ASN A 322 5.28 22.99 0.94
N SER A 323 5.60 22.85 2.23
CA SER A 323 6.89 23.27 2.78
C SER A 323 7.95 22.17 2.66
N HIS A 324 8.90 22.35 1.76
CA HIS A 324 10.07 21.47 1.64
C HIS A 324 10.86 21.38 2.96
N ALA A 325 11.05 22.53 3.65
CA ALA A 325 11.75 22.55 4.93
C ALA A 325 11.04 21.72 6.00
N ALA A 326 9.70 21.78 6.06
CA ALA A 326 8.92 20.98 7.01
C ALA A 326 8.98 19.48 6.68
N ILE A 327 8.95 19.12 5.40
CA ILE A 327 9.09 17.73 4.95
C ILE A 327 10.47 17.18 5.34
N THR A 328 11.54 17.90 5.03
CA THR A 328 12.91 17.46 5.31
C THR A 328 13.25 17.45 6.81
N ALA A 329 12.50 18.16 7.65
CA ALA A 329 12.62 18.08 9.10
C ALA A 329 12.12 16.74 9.66
N ASP A 330 11.13 16.12 9.00
CA ASP A 330 10.51 14.86 9.45
C ASP A 330 10.98 13.65 8.64
N ILE A 331 11.37 13.84 7.38
CA ILE A 331 11.64 12.75 6.45
C ILE A 331 13.02 12.92 5.82
N SER A 332 13.87 11.91 5.99
CA SER A 332 15.08 11.75 5.18
C SER A 332 14.88 10.65 4.13
N GLY A 333 15.77 10.55 3.18
CA GLY A 333 15.69 9.60 2.07
C GLY A 333 16.93 8.75 1.91
N ALA A 334 16.75 7.63 1.25
CA ALA A 334 17.83 6.77 0.79
C ALA A 334 17.48 6.18 -0.59
N THR A 335 18.48 5.88 -1.40
CA THR A 335 18.29 5.25 -2.70
C THR A 335 19.36 4.21 -2.94
N TYR A 336 18.97 3.05 -3.50
CA TYR A 336 19.86 1.90 -3.67
C TYR A 336 19.74 1.28 -5.06
N THR A 337 20.89 0.84 -5.58
CA THR A 337 20.98 0.06 -6.83
C THR A 337 20.60 -1.40 -6.59
N ASP A 338 20.35 -2.15 -7.66
CA ASP A 338 20.10 -3.58 -7.58
C ASP A 338 21.29 -4.34 -6.94
N GLU A 339 22.52 -3.93 -7.23
CA GLU A 339 23.73 -4.51 -6.62
C GLU A 339 23.73 -4.33 -5.10
N GLN A 340 23.42 -3.13 -4.64
CA GLN A 340 23.35 -2.81 -3.21
C GLN A 340 22.21 -3.58 -2.52
N ILE A 341 21.08 -3.75 -3.18
CA ILE A 341 19.96 -4.56 -2.67
C ILE A 341 20.37 -6.03 -2.55
N ARG A 342 21.01 -6.60 -3.58
CA ARG A 342 21.51 -7.99 -3.57
C ARG A 342 22.53 -8.21 -2.46
N GLU A 343 23.50 -7.32 -2.33
CA GLU A 343 24.49 -7.33 -1.26
C GLU A 343 23.82 -7.37 0.11
N THR A 344 22.85 -6.49 0.35
CA THR A 344 22.15 -6.38 1.64
C THR A 344 21.38 -7.65 1.97
N VAL A 345 20.62 -8.21 1.03
CA VAL A 345 19.89 -9.48 1.23
C VAL A 345 20.86 -10.60 1.61
N GLY A 346 21.97 -10.73 0.88
CA GLY A 346 22.96 -11.77 1.12
C GLY A 346 23.69 -11.62 2.45
N GLU A 347 24.13 -10.42 2.80
CA GLU A 347 24.83 -10.15 4.05
C GLU A 347 23.96 -10.38 5.27
N VAL A 348 22.75 -9.86 5.29
CA VAL A 348 21.83 -10.01 6.42
C VAL A 348 21.49 -11.49 6.62
N TYR A 349 21.25 -12.24 5.55
CA TYR A 349 20.98 -13.68 5.64
C TYR A 349 22.17 -14.44 6.23
N ARG A 350 23.38 -14.17 5.78
CA ARG A 350 24.59 -14.82 6.30
C ARG A 350 24.87 -14.49 7.76
N GLU A 351 24.65 -13.23 8.15
CA GLU A 351 24.99 -12.76 9.50
C GLU A 351 23.93 -13.11 10.55
N THR A 352 22.66 -13.09 10.17
CA THR A 352 21.55 -13.19 11.12
C THR A 352 20.60 -14.37 10.87
N GLY A 353 20.63 -14.96 9.69
CA GLY A 353 19.64 -15.93 9.24
C GLY A 353 18.31 -15.31 8.83
N TYR A 354 18.15 -13.98 8.95
CA TYR A 354 16.92 -13.29 8.55
C TYR A 354 16.87 -13.09 7.03
N LEU A 355 15.80 -13.54 6.40
CA LEU A 355 15.61 -13.44 4.97
C LEU A 355 14.79 -12.19 4.64
N LEU A 356 15.43 -11.23 3.96
CA LEU A 356 14.80 -10.03 3.45
C LEU A 356 14.22 -10.25 2.06
N ASP A 357 13.09 -9.62 1.77
CA ASP A 357 12.71 -9.38 0.38
C ASP A 357 13.49 -8.17 -0.18
N PRO A 358 13.55 -7.97 -1.50
CA PRO A 358 14.31 -6.85 -2.08
C PRO A 358 13.88 -5.47 -1.61
N HIS A 359 12.59 -5.27 -1.31
CA HIS A 359 12.05 -3.99 -0.83
C HIS A 359 12.50 -3.72 0.61
N GLY A 360 12.32 -4.71 1.49
CA GLY A 360 12.76 -4.64 2.87
C GLY A 360 14.27 -4.46 3.01
N ALA A 361 15.05 -4.97 2.07
CA ALA A 361 16.50 -4.76 2.01
C ALA A 361 16.85 -3.28 1.90
N CYS A 362 16.11 -2.50 1.11
CA CYS A 362 16.28 -1.04 1.06
C CYS A 362 16.03 -0.41 2.44
N GLY A 363 14.98 -0.84 3.13
CA GLY A 363 14.63 -0.35 4.45
C GLY A 363 15.67 -0.70 5.50
N TYR A 364 16.12 -1.95 5.55
CA TYR A 364 17.17 -2.39 6.47
C TYR A 364 18.46 -1.60 6.25
N ARG A 365 18.92 -1.50 5.00
CA ARG A 365 20.17 -0.80 4.67
C ARG A 365 20.11 0.67 5.07
N ALA A 366 19.01 1.34 4.80
CA ALA A 366 18.83 2.74 5.18
C ALA A 366 18.92 2.95 6.70
N LEU A 367 18.35 2.02 7.49
CA LEU A 367 18.50 2.06 8.94
C LEU A 367 19.93 1.75 9.38
N SER A 368 20.58 0.75 8.80
CA SER A 368 21.96 0.39 9.17
C SER A 368 22.95 1.53 8.91
N GLU A 369 22.70 2.33 7.87
CA GLU A 369 23.52 3.49 7.51
C GLU A 369 23.14 4.77 8.26
N GLY A 370 21.87 4.90 8.67
CA GLY A 370 21.30 6.18 9.12
C GLY A 370 20.91 6.27 10.61
N LEU A 371 20.93 5.17 11.38
CA LEU A 371 20.59 5.22 12.79
C LEU A 371 21.72 5.78 13.65
N SER A 372 21.35 6.64 14.59
CA SER A 372 22.21 7.04 15.72
C SER A 372 22.20 5.95 16.81
N PRO A 373 23.24 5.85 17.66
CA PRO A 373 23.30 4.82 18.71
C PRO A 373 22.15 4.83 19.72
N SER A 374 21.52 5.99 19.94
CA SER A 374 20.36 6.15 20.84
C SER A 374 19.01 5.86 20.19
N GLU A 375 18.98 5.63 18.87
CA GLU A 375 17.74 5.41 18.11
C GLU A 375 17.44 3.93 17.97
N THR A 376 16.16 3.59 17.99
CA THR A 376 15.64 2.28 17.56
C THR A 376 15.02 2.44 16.18
N GLY A 377 15.37 1.57 15.24
CA GLY A 377 14.85 1.59 13.89
C GLY A 377 13.94 0.40 13.62
N ILE A 378 12.85 0.65 12.93
CA ILE A 378 12.01 -0.38 12.35
C ILE A 378 11.80 -0.10 10.85
N PHE A 379 12.08 -1.09 10.02
CA PHE A 379 11.73 -1.02 8.60
C PHE A 379 10.52 -1.89 8.31
N LEU A 380 9.77 -1.52 7.28
CA LEU A 380 8.61 -2.30 6.86
C LEU A 380 9.05 -3.38 5.87
N GLU A 381 8.84 -4.64 6.26
CA GLU A 381 9.02 -5.80 5.38
C GLU A 381 7.69 -6.03 4.65
N THR A 382 7.60 -5.50 3.43
CA THR A 382 6.35 -5.27 2.73
C THR A 382 5.79 -6.47 1.99
N ALA A 383 6.61 -7.49 1.74
CA ALA A 383 6.20 -8.73 1.09
C ALA A 383 7.03 -9.91 1.59
N HIS A 384 6.46 -11.11 1.54
CA HIS A 384 7.20 -12.33 1.87
C HIS A 384 8.27 -12.59 0.79
N PRO A 385 9.50 -12.96 1.18
CA PRO A 385 10.60 -13.21 0.23
C PRO A 385 10.29 -14.25 -0.86
N ALA A 386 9.45 -15.25 -0.55
CA ALA A 386 9.03 -16.27 -1.51
C ALA A 386 8.24 -15.71 -2.71
N LYS A 387 7.74 -14.47 -2.63
CA LYS A 387 7.10 -13.81 -3.79
C LYS A 387 8.13 -13.35 -4.84
N PHE A 388 9.39 -13.32 -4.48
CA PHE A 388 10.55 -12.96 -5.33
C PHE A 388 11.57 -14.10 -5.38
N LEU A 389 11.07 -15.33 -5.52
CA LEU A 389 11.79 -16.57 -5.30
C LEU A 389 13.08 -16.67 -6.11
N GLU A 390 13.01 -16.42 -7.42
CA GLU A 390 14.16 -16.51 -8.32
C GLU A 390 15.28 -15.54 -7.89
N THR A 391 14.92 -14.30 -7.61
CA THR A 391 15.89 -13.28 -7.16
C THR A 391 16.51 -13.66 -5.83
N VAL A 392 15.70 -14.02 -4.84
CA VAL A 392 16.18 -14.29 -3.48
C VAL A 392 17.01 -15.56 -3.43
N GLU A 393 16.56 -16.67 -4.03
CA GLU A 393 17.34 -17.92 -4.11
C GLU A 393 18.66 -17.71 -4.87
N GLY A 394 18.65 -16.91 -5.93
CA GLY A 394 19.84 -16.56 -6.69
C GLY A 394 20.89 -15.78 -5.86
N ILE A 395 20.45 -15.02 -4.87
CA ILE A 395 21.33 -14.25 -3.97
C ILE A 395 21.90 -15.15 -2.87
N ILE A 396 21.04 -15.88 -2.16
CA ILE A 396 21.44 -16.63 -0.96
C ILE A 396 22.06 -17.99 -1.25
N GLY A 397 21.81 -18.54 -2.45
CA GLY A 397 22.30 -19.87 -2.85
C GLY A 397 21.55 -21.04 -2.22
N ASP A 398 20.53 -20.79 -1.42
CA ASP A 398 19.69 -21.79 -0.75
C ASP A 398 18.27 -21.77 -1.29
N LYS A 399 17.54 -22.86 -1.09
CA LYS A 399 16.11 -22.92 -1.42
C LYS A 399 15.27 -22.19 -0.36
N VAL A 400 14.31 -21.41 -0.83
CA VAL A 400 13.35 -20.72 0.01
C VAL A 400 12.08 -21.58 0.09
N GLU A 401 11.61 -21.82 1.32
CA GLU A 401 10.33 -22.50 1.53
C GLU A 401 9.18 -21.62 1.03
N ILE A 402 8.34 -22.18 0.17
CA ILE A 402 7.14 -21.50 -0.32
C ILE A 402 6.02 -21.76 0.69
N PRO A 403 5.46 -20.72 1.34
CA PRO A 403 4.34 -20.90 2.27
C PRO A 403 3.16 -21.61 1.63
N ALA A 404 2.45 -22.44 2.42
CA ALA A 404 1.34 -23.28 1.93
C ALA A 404 0.26 -22.47 1.19
N ILE A 405 -0.01 -21.26 1.63
CA ILE A 405 -0.97 -20.36 0.98
C ILE A 405 -0.55 -20.00 -0.45
N LEU A 406 0.73 -19.75 -0.70
CA LEU A 406 1.26 -19.49 -2.05
C LEU A 406 1.26 -20.75 -2.89
N GLN A 407 1.59 -21.90 -2.31
CA GLN A 407 1.50 -23.19 -3.00
C GLN A 407 0.08 -23.46 -3.51
N ALA A 408 -0.95 -23.10 -2.74
CA ALA A 408 -2.34 -23.23 -3.13
C ALA A 408 -2.67 -22.38 -4.37
N PHE A 409 -2.19 -21.14 -4.44
CA PHE A 409 -2.36 -20.31 -5.64
C PHE A 409 -1.64 -20.89 -6.86
N MET A 410 -0.45 -21.43 -6.69
CA MET A 410 0.33 -22.04 -7.78
C MET A 410 -0.37 -23.22 -8.47
N LYS A 411 -1.27 -23.90 -7.77
CA LYS A 411 -2.09 -25.00 -8.33
C LYS A 411 -3.27 -24.51 -9.17
N GLY A 412 -3.61 -23.23 -9.10
CA GLY A 412 -4.74 -22.67 -9.83
C GLY A 412 -4.46 -22.55 -11.34
N THR A 413 -5.54 -22.57 -12.12
CA THR A 413 -5.48 -22.37 -13.58
C THR A 413 -5.63 -20.87 -13.90
N ASN A 414 -4.72 -20.33 -14.68
CA ASN A 414 -4.79 -18.95 -15.16
C ASN A 414 -6.03 -18.77 -16.07
N GLN A 415 -6.86 -17.77 -15.75
CA GLN A 415 -8.09 -17.42 -16.44
C GLN A 415 -8.04 -15.99 -17.02
N SER A 416 -6.86 -15.41 -17.14
CA SER A 416 -6.71 -14.03 -17.64
C SER A 416 -7.17 -13.89 -19.08
N VAL A 417 -7.70 -12.71 -19.37
CA VAL A 417 -8.16 -12.32 -20.70
C VAL A 417 -7.07 -11.47 -21.36
N PRO A 418 -6.57 -11.83 -22.56
CA PRO A 418 -5.64 -10.99 -23.29
C PRO A 418 -6.28 -9.64 -23.64
N MET A 419 -5.50 -8.56 -23.49
CA MET A 419 -5.96 -7.20 -23.75
C MET A 419 -4.87 -6.40 -24.48
N GLU A 420 -5.28 -5.72 -25.54
CA GLU A 420 -4.41 -4.75 -26.21
C GLU A 420 -4.22 -3.51 -25.33
N LYS A 421 -3.10 -2.80 -25.52
CA LYS A 421 -2.78 -1.59 -24.75
C LYS A 421 -3.53 -0.34 -25.22
N ASP A 422 -4.28 -0.40 -26.30
CA ASP A 422 -5.08 0.72 -26.78
C ASP A 422 -6.42 0.84 -26.02
N PHE A 423 -6.83 2.08 -25.81
CA PHE A 423 -8.02 2.35 -25.01
C PHE A 423 -9.32 1.89 -25.67
N GLU A 424 -9.43 1.95 -27.00
CA GLU A 424 -10.66 1.56 -27.70
C GLU A 424 -10.96 0.05 -27.52
N SER A 425 -9.93 -0.79 -27.54
CA SER A 425 -10.06 -2.22 -27.26
C SER A 425 -10.53 -2.47 -25.84
N PHE A 426 -9.94 -1.78 -24.85
CA PHE A 426 -10.33 -1.87 -23.45
C PHE A 426 -11.75 -1.35 -23.20
N LYS A 427 -12.09 -0.17 -23.73
CA LYS A 427 -13.44 0.39 -23.68
C LYS A 427 -14.46 -0.57 -24.30
N GLY A 428 -14.14 -1.10 -25.48
CA GLY A 428 -15.01 -2.05 -26.19
C GLY A 428 -15.25 -3.35 -25.41
N TYR A 429 -14.27 -3.79 -24.62
CA TYR A 429 -14.41 -4.92 -23.71
C TYR A 429 -15.39 -4.59 -22.57
N LEU A 430 -15.14 -3.49 -21.85
CA LEU A 430 -15.98 -3.08 -20.71
C LEU A 430 -17.43 -2.76 -21.10
N MET A 431 -17.66 -2.23 -22.30
CA MET A 431 -19.00 -1.91 -22.79
C MET A 431 -19.86 -3.14 -23.10
N LYS A 432 -19.27 -4.34 -23.15
CA LYS A 432 -19.98 -5.62 -23.39
C LYS A 432 -20.37 -6.32 -22.08
N GLU A 433 -19.76 -5.94 -20.98
CA GLU A 433 -20.01 -6.48 -19.64
C GLU A 433 -21.18 -5.73 -18.96
#